data_4bc266f1beb20c2877c1b58410bc4041
#
_entry.id   4bc266f1beb20c2877c1b58410bc4041
#
_cell.length_a   1.000
_cell.length_b   1.000
_cell.length_c   1.000
_cell.angle_alpha   90.00
_cell.angle_beta   90.00
_cell.angle_gamma   90.00
#
_symmetry.space_group_name_H-M   'P 1'
#
loop_
_entity.id
_entity.type
_entity.pdbx_description
1 polymer ?
#
loop_
_entity_poly.entity_id
_entity_poly.type
_entity_poly.pdbx_seq_one_letter_code
_entity_poly.pdbx_strand_id
1 'polypeptide(L)'
;MKVKRVEHIAIAVSSLKTSIDFMRDTFGLPLEYEEQIGQTRLAMLPVGESYVELLEGQGPESGVTRWVNEKGPGLFHICFEVEDIDAALAELRAKGIKLRDDRPRIGHGGARIAFIDPAATGNVLIELAELPQRHHAATS
;
A
#
# COMPACT_ATOMS: atom_id res chain seq x y z
N MET A 1 -8.12 -17.63 3.89
CA MET A 1 -7.99 -16.55 2.89
C MET A 1 -6.93 -16.93 1.88
N LYS A 2 -7.01 -16.34 0.71
CA LYS A 2 -5.99 -16.59 -0.31
C LYS A 2 -5.22 -15.30 -0.56
N VAL A 3 -3.93 -15.31 -0.22
CA VAL A 3 -3.00 -14.24 -0.58
C VAL A 3 -2.44 -14.58 -1.96
N LYS A 4 -2.63 -13.67 -2.90
CA LYS A 4 -2.24 -13.91 -4.31
C LYS A 4 -0.79 -13.57 -4.56
N ARG A 5 -0.29 -12.52 -3.92
CA ARG A 5 1.10 -12.05 -4.06
C ARG A 5 1.37 -10.91 -3.08
N VAL A 6 2.62 -10.51 -2.98
CA VAL A 6 2.96 -9.20 -2.41
C VAL A 6 2.61 -8.17 -3.50
N GLU A 7 1.60 -7.35 -3.23
CA GLU A 7 1.17 -6.35 -4.21
C GLU A 7 2.18 -5.21 -4.27
N HIS A 8 2.57 -4.69 -3.10
CA HIS A 8 3.60 -3.67 -3.07
C HIS A 8 4.34 -3.64 -1.74
N ILE A 9 5.53 -3.05 -1.79
CA ILE A 9 6.30 -2.65 -0.62
C ILE A 9 6.26 -1.12 -0.60
N ALA A 10 5.79 -0.55 0.50
CA ALA A 10 5.63 0.89 0.63
C ALA A 10 6.80 1.51 1.36
N ILE A 11 7.29 2.61 0.85
CA ILE A 11 8.39 3.39 1.41
C ILE A 11 7.92 4.82 1.60
N ALA A 12 7.98 5.31 2.83
CA ALA A 12 7.68 6.71 3.14
C ALA A 12 8.93 7.54 2.86
N VAL A 13 8.77 8.57 2.05
CA VAL A 13 9.90 9.39 1.60
C VAL A 13 9.68 10.86 1.93
N SER A 14 10.79 11.61 2.05
CA SER A 14 10.72 13.04 2.30
C SER A 14 10.41 13.83 1.03
N SER A 15 10.86 13.34 -0.11
CA SER A 15 10.61 13.97 -1.42
C SER A 15 10.28 12.90 -2.43
N LEU A 16 9.05 12.91 -2.91
CA LEU A 16 8.59 11.94 -3.89
C LEU A 16 9.39 12.06 -5.19
N LYS A 17 9.54 13.29 -5.69
CA LYS A 17 10.27 13.52 -6.94
C LYS A 17 11.70 13.01 -6.86
N THR A 18 12.41 13.36 -5.81
CA THR A 18 13.82 12.92 -5.65
C THR A 18 13.89 11.39 -5.59
N SER A 19 12.96 10.77 -4.90
CA SER A 19 12.96 9.31 -4.76
C SER A 19 12.60 8.61 -6.06
N ILE A 20 11.65 9.15 -6.83
CA ILE A 20 11.32 8.61 -8.16
C ILE A 20 12.55 8.68 -9.05
N ASP A 21 13.22 9.82 -9.09
CA ASP A 21 14.41 10.01 -9.91
C ASP A 21 15.53 9.06 -9.49
N PHE A 22 15.74 8.90 -8.18
CA PHE A 22 16.75 7.98 -7.66
C PHE A 22 16.48 6.53 -8.08
N MET A 23 15.26 6.08 -7.94
CA MET A 23 14.89 4.68 -8.28
C MET A 23 15.04 4.43 -9.78
N ARG A 24 14.66 5.40 -10.59
CA ARG A 24 14.83 5.28 -12.04
C ARG A 24 16.31 5.27 -12.44
N ASP A 25 17.07 6.23 -11.93
CA ASP A 25 18.45 6.43 -12.38
C ASP A 25 19.41 5.38 -11.80
N THR A 26 19.10 4.86 -10.61
CA THR A 26 19.96 3.89 -9.95
C THR A 26 19.60 2.46 -10.31
N PHE A 27 18.32 2.12 -10.31
CA PHE A 27 17.86 0.75 -10.50
C PHE A 27 17.09 0.52 -11.80
N GLY A 28 16.86 1.56 -12.58
CA GLY A 28 16.08 1.44 -13.81
C GLY A 28 14.61 1.20 -13.58
N LEU A 29 14.09 1.50 -12.39
CA LEU A 29 12.68 1.30 -12.10
C LEU A 29 11.84 2.41 -12.72
N PRO A 30 10.91 2.08 -13.65
CA PRO A 30 10.09 3.10 -14.27
C PRO A 30 8.95 3.53 -13.37
N LEU A 31 8.47 4.74 -13.56
CA LEU A 31 7.25 5.22 -12.92
C LEU A 31 6.06 4.78 -13.78
N GLU A 32 5.11 4.06 -13.17
CA GLU A 32 3.89 3.69 -13.88
C GLU A 32 2.83 4.78 -13.74
N TYR A 33 2.57 5.24 -12.51
CA TYR A 33 1.65 6.35 -12.27
C TYR A 33 1.87 6.97 -10.90
N GLU A 34 1.38 8.20 -10.76
CA GLU A 34 1.27 8.90 -9.49
C GLU A 34 -0.20 9.14 -9.17
N GLU A 35 -0.50 9.27 -7.90
CA GLU A 35 -1.87 9.49 -7.45
C GLU A 35 -1.89 10.34 -6.18
N GLN A 36 -2.93 11.16 -6.03
CA GLN A 36 -3.15 11.96 -4.84
C GLN A 36 -4.35 11.39 -4.10
N ILE A 37 -4.14 10.99 -2.85
CA ILE A 37 -5.22 10.51 -1.98
C ILE A 37 -5.19 11.37 -0.71
N GLY A 38 -6.15 12.28 -0.57
CA GLY A 38 -6.14 13.23 0.54
C GLY A 38 -4.85 14.04 0.55
N GLN A 39 -4.14 14.04 1.67
CA GLN A 39 -2.86 14.73 1.81
C GLN A 39 -1.66 13.80 1.61
N THR A 40 -1.85 12.71 0.90
CA THR A 40 -0.77 11.79 0.57
C THR A 40 -0.62 11.69 -0.95
N ARG A 41 0.60 11.91 -1.44
CA ARG A 41 0.90 11.65 -2.83
C ARG A 41 1.74 10.40 -2.94
N LEU A 42 1.39 9.54 -3.89
CA LEU A 42 2.08 8.27 -4.07
C LEU A 42 2.54 8.08 -5.50
N ALA A 43 3.54 7.24 -5.67
CA ALA A 43 4.06 6.82 -6.96
C ALA A 43 4.20 5.30 -6.96
N MET A 44 3.75 4.67 -8.03
CA MET A 44 3.82 3.22 -8.20
C MET A 44 4.85 2.87 -9.25
N LEU A 45 5.86 2.12 -8.83
CA LEU A 45 6.98 1.70 -9.67
C LEU A 45 6.92 0.16 -9.80
N PRO A 46 6.60 -0.37 -10.99
CA PRO A 46 6.50 -1.82 -11.14
C PRO A 46 7.84 -2.53 -11.02
N VAL A 47 7.85 -3.66 -10.33
CA VAL A 47 8.99 -4.54 -10.17
C VAL A 47 8.48 -5.97 -10.33
N GLY A 48 8.64 -6.52 -11.52
CA GLY A 48 8.03 -7.82 -11.82
C GLY A 48 6.52 -7.76 -11.66
N GLU A 49 5.97 -8.67 -10.89
CA GLU A 49 4.52 -8.67 -10.61
C GLU A 49 4.15 -7.84 -9.38
N SER A 50 5.13 -7.21 -8.74
CA SER A 50 4.91 -6.39 -7.55
C SER A 50 5.21 -4.93 -7.87
N TYR A 51 5.05 -4.07 -6.87
CA TYR A 51 5.37 -2.65 -6.98
C TYR A 51 6.21 -2.20 -5.79
N VAL A 52 7.05 -1.22 -6.04
CA VAL A 52 7.54 -0.33 -4.99
C VAL A 52 6.59 0.87 -5.00
N GLU A 53 5.98 1.15 -3.85
CA GLU A 53 5.14 2.33 -3.68
C GLU A 53 5.92 3.36 -2.87
N LEU A 54 6.12 4.54 -3.45
CA LEU A 54 6.73 5.67 -2.74
C LEU A 54 5.62 6.60 -2.28
N LEU A 55 5.67 7.03 -1.01
CA LEU A 55 4.62 7.84 -0.42
C LEU A 55 5.22 9.08 0.23
N GLU A 56 4.67 10.24 -0.13
CA GLU A 56 5.03 11.51 0.49
C GLU A 56 3.81 12.10 1.19
N GLY A 57 3.93 12.39 2.48
CA GLY A 57 2.90 13.11 3.19
C GLY A 57 3.00 14.61 2.86
N GLN A 58 1.86 15.22 2.55
CA GLN A 58 1.79 16.62 2.13
C GLN A 58 0.99 17.49 3.09
N GLY A 59 0.83 17.04 4.32
CA GLY A 59 0.11 17.81 5.32
C GLY A 59 -0.15 16.98 6.57
N PRO A 60 -0.62 17.64 7.65
CA PRO A 60 -0.77 16.96 8.95
C PRO A 60 -1.83 15.86 8.98
N GLU A 61 -2.75 15.85 8.01
CA GLU A 61 -3.80 14.83 7.95
C GLU A 61 -3.31 13.54 7.30
N SER A 62 -2.12 13.53 6.70
CA SER A 62 -1.56 12.33 6.10
C SER A 62 -0.99 11.40 7.17
N GLY A 63 -1.37 10.13 7.12
CA GLY A 63 -0.76 9.11 7.98
C GLY A 63 0.73 8.95 7.71
N VAL A 64 1.16 9.22 6.47
CA VAL A 64 2.58 9.19 6.10
C VAL A 64 3.33 10.33 6.80
N THR A 65 2.75 11.53 6.85
CA THR A 65 3.37 12.65 7.57
C THR A 65 3.58 12.29 9.04
N ARG A 66 2.56 11.73 9.68
CA ARG A 66 2.65 11.32 11.08
C ARG A 66 3.71 10.25 11.29
N TRP A 67 3.76 9.27 10.39
CA TRP A 67 4.76 8.21 10.43
C TRP A 67 6.18 8.77 10.32
N VAL A 68 6.43 9.65 9.33
CA VAL A 68 7.75 10.25 9.11
C VAL A 68 8.17 11.12 10.29
N ASN A 69 7.24 11.88 10.86
CA ASN A 69 7.53 12.69 12.03
C ASN A 69 7.93 11.85 13.25
N GLU A 70 7.35 10.67 13.37
CA GLU A 70 7.61 9.80 14.51
C GLU A 70 8.82 8.90 14.28
N LYS A 71 8.95 8.31 13.09
CA LYS A 71 9.93 7.25 12.81
C LYS A 71 10.96 7.60 11.74
N GLY A 72 10.80 8.71 11.05
CA GLY A 72 11.64 9.07 9.91
C GLY A 72 11.21 8.38 8.63
N PRO A 73 11.78 8.80 7.49
CA PRO A 73 11.52 8.14 6.20
C PRO A 73 12.09 6.72 6.21
N GLY A 74 11.50 5.82 5.44
CA GLY A 74 11.95 4.44 5.34
C GLY A 74 10.81 3.49 5.02
N LEU A 75 11.03 2.21 5.25
CA LEU A 75 10.02 1.18 5.01
C LEU A 75 8.78 1.48 5.85
N PHE A 76 7.64 1.47 5.19
CA PHE A 76 6.37 1.83 5.81
C PHE A 76 5.48 0.61 6.01
N HIS A 77 5.14 -0.10 4.93
CA HIS A 77 4.34 -1.31 5.06
C HIS A 77 4.55 -2.27 3.89
N ILE A 78 4.03 -3.48 4.08
CA ILE A 78 3.94 -4.50 3.03
C ILE A 78 2.46 -4.71 2.75
N CYS A 79 2.07 -4.78 1.49
CA CYS A 79 0.70 -5.04 1.09
C CYS A 79 0.58 -6.41 0.44
N PHE A 80 -0.37 -7.20 0.93
CA PHE A 80 -0.75 -8.46 0.30
C PHE A 80 -2.03 -8.27 -0.51
N GLU A 81 -2.00 -8.70 -1.75
CA GLU A 81 -3.21 -8.77 -2.56
C GLU A 81 -4.01 -10.00 -2.18
N VAL A 82 -5.30 -9.81 -1.91
CA VAL A 82 -6.24 -10.89 -1.60
C VAL A 82 -7.36 -10.90 -2.63
N GLU A 83 -7.98 -12.06 -2.79
CA GLU A 83 -9.06 -12.22 -3.75
C GLU A 83 -10.35 -11.55 -3.27
N ASP A 84 -10.65 -11.66 -1.97
CA ASP A 84 -11.87 -11.14 -1.37
C ASP A 84 -11.52 -10.52 -0.01
N ILE A 85 -11.43 -9.20 0.04
CA ILE A 85 -11.00 -8.53 1.26
C ILE A 85 -12.03 -8.62 2.37
N ASP A 86 -13.32 -8.63 2.05
CA ASP A 86 -14.36 -8.76 3.09
C ASP A 86 -14.26 -10.12 3.77
N ALA A 87 -14.08 -11.18 2.99
CA ALA A 87 -13.89 -12.52 3.53
C ALA A 87 -12.60 -12.62 4.34
N ALA A 88 -11.52 -11.98 3.84
CA ALA A 88 -10.23 -11.98 4.54
C ALA A 88 -10.35 -11.31 5.92
N LEU A 89 -11.01 -10.16 5.99
CA LEU A 89 -11.19 -9.45 7.26
C LEU A 89 -12.07 -10.25 8.22
N ALA A 90 -13.12 -10.90 7.71
CA ALA A 90 -13.97 -11.75 8.54
C ALA A 90 -13.18 -12.93 9.11
N GLU A 91 -12.32 -13.53 8.31
CA GLU A 91 -11.46 -14.63 8.78
C GLU A 91 -10.49 -14.15 9.86
N LEU A 92 -9.86 -12.99 9.67
CA LEU A 92 -8.94 -12.44 10.67
C LEU A 92 -9.66 -12.13 11.98
N ARG A 93 -10.86 -11.55 11.92
CA ARG A 93 -11.65 -11.31 13.12
C ARG A 93 -12.00 -12.61 13.83
N ALA A 94 -12.38 -13.64 13.08
CA ALA A 94 -12.70 -14.95 13.66
C ALA A 94 -11.49 -15.59 14.35
N LYS A 95 -10.28 -15.27 13.89
CA LYS A 95 -9.04 -15.74 14.51
C LYS A 95 -8.58 -14.86 15.68
N GLY A 96 -9.33 -13.82 16.00
CA GLY A 96 -8.96 -12.91 17.08
C GLY A 96 -7.85 -11.93 16.72
N ILE A 97 -7.57 -11.76 15.44
CA ILE A 97 -6.54 -10.84 14.98
C ILE A 97 -7.09 -9.41 14.99
N LYS A 98 -6.39 -8.52 15.68
CA LYS A 98 -6.82 -7.13 15.77
C LYS A 98 -6.57 -6.40 14.46
N LEU A 99 -7.59 -5.67 13.99
CA LEU A 99 -7.52 -4.89 12.77
C LEU A 99 -7.42 -3.40 13.10
N ARG A 100 -6.66 -2.65 12.28
CA ARG A 100 -6.66 -1.19 12.35
C ARG A 100 -7.89 -0.64 11.65
N ASP A 101 -8.23 -1.21 10.48
CA ASP A 101 -9.42 -0.85 9.73
C ASP A 101 -10.42 -2.01 9.81
N ASP A 102 -11.58 -1.78 10.41
CA ASP A 102 -12.63 -2.81 10.51
C ASP A 102 -13.31 -3.05 9.18
N ARG A 103 -13.29 -2.06 8.30
CA ARG A 103 -13.92 -2.09 6.99
C ARG A 103 -12.95 -1.62 5.92
N PRO A 104 -13.05 -2.15 4.70
CA PRO A 104 -12.24 -1.65 3.60
C PRO A 104 -12.55 -0.20 3.26
N ARG A 105 -11.53 0.51 2.80
CA ARG A 105 -11.65 1.85 2.23
C ARG A 105 -10.89 1.88 0.91
N ILE A 106 -11.08 2.94 0.14
CA ILE A 106 -10.44 3.04 -1.17
C ILE A 106 -9.02 3.54 -1.02
N GLY A 107 -8.07 2.83 -1.60
CA GLY A 107 -6.66 3.18 -1.65
C GLY A 107 -6.19 3.40 -3.08
N HIS A 108 -4.89 3.15 -3.29
CA HIS A 108 -4.26 3.36 -4.58
C HIS A 108 -4.96 2.58 -5.70
N GLY A 109 -5.05 3.20 -6.88
CA GLY A 109 -5.59 2.55 -8.06
C GLY A 109 -7.04 2.09 -7.94
N GLY A 110 -7.78 2.63 -6.99
CA GLY A 110 -9.16 2.22 -6.72
C GLY A 110 -9.28 0.91 -5.95
N ALA A 111 -8.17 0.37 -5.42
CA ALA A 111 -8.20 -0.85 -4.64
C ALA A 111 -8.98 -0.66 -3.34
N ARG A 112 -9.63 -1.73 -2.88
CA ARG A 112 -10.23 -1.76 -1.55
C ARG A 112 -9.17 -2.25 -0.59
N ILE A 113 -8.86 -1.44 0.42
CA ILE A 113 -7.74 -1.73 1.33
C ILE A 113 -8.16 -1.73 2.78
N ALA A 114 -7.38 -2.41 3.61
CA ALA A 114 -7.51 -2.37 5.05
C ALA A 114 -6.18 -2.73 5.69
N PHE A 115 -5.87 -2.07 6.81
CA PHE A 115 -4.65 -2.36 7.57
C PHE A 115 -4.95 -3.24 8.76
N ILE A 116 -4.02 -4.16 9.04
CA ILE A 116 -4.00 -4.97 10.25
C ILE A 116 -3.28 -4.18 11.33
N ASP A 117 -3.72 -4.30 12.59
CA ASP A 117 -3.04 -3.62 13.69
C ASP A 117 -1.62 -4.21 13.84
N PRO A 118 -0.56 -3.36 13.84
CA PRO A 118 0.81 -3.87 13.96
C PRO A 118 1.08 -4.69 15.21
N ALA A 119 0.32 -4.49 16.28
CA ALA A 119 0.45 -5.28 17.49
C ALA A 119 0.17 -6.77 17.23
N ALA A 120 -0.65 -7.07 16.22
CA ALA A 120 -0.98 -8.46 15.86
C ALA A 120 0.08 -9.10 14.95
N THR A 121 0.96 -8.30 14.37
CA THR A 121 1.89 -8.77 13.33
C THR A 121 3.37 -8.46 13.68
N GLY A 122 3.68 -8.44 14.97
CA GLY A 122 5.07 -8.25 15.42
C GLY A 122 5.64 -6.89 15.07
N ASN A 123 4.81 -5.84 15.11
CA ASN A 123 5.16 -4.46 14.77
C ASN A 123 5.47 -4.23 13.28
N VAL A 124 5.06 -5.14 12.42
CA VAL A 124 5.13 -4.93 10.98
C VAL A 124 3.75 -4.47 10.51
N LEU A 125 3.69 -3.30 9.88
CA LEU A 125 2.42 -2.81 9.33
C LEU A 125 2.10 -3.57 8.05
N ILE A 126 0.98 -4.28 8.05
CA ILE A 126 0.54 -5.07 6.91
C ILE A 126 -0.79 -4.55 6.40
N GLU A 127 -0.84 -4.32 5.10
CA GLU A 127 -2.03 -3.90 4.38
C GLU A 127 -2.56 -5.07 3.56
N LEU A 128 -3.88 -5.19 3.48
CA LEU A 128 -4.53 -6.08 2.51
C LEU A 128 -5.17 -5.23 1.44
N ALA A 129 -5.13 -5.70 0.21
CA ALA A 129 -5.74 -5.02 -0.93
C ALA A 129 -6.46 -6.00 -1.82
N GLU A 130 -7.68 -5.63 -2.20
CA GLU A 130 -8.42 -6.29 -3.27
C GLU A 130 -8.44 -5.33 -4.44
N LEU A 131 -7.80 -5.71 -5.54
CA LEU A 131 -7.69 -4.85 -6.70
C LEU A 131 -9.01 -4.84 -7.49
N PRO A 132 -9.33 -3.74 -8.19
CA PRO A 132 -10.50 -3.70 -9.03
C PRO A 132 -10.42 -4.80 -10.10
N GLN A 133 -11.56 -5.44 -10.36
CA GLN A 133 -11.61 -6.43 -11.45
C GLN A 133 -11.50 -5.72 -12.78
N ARG A 134 -10.64 -6.25 -13.64
CA ARG A 134 -10.53 -5.75 -15.00
C ARG A 134 -11.64 -6.39 -15.84
N HIS A 135 -12.20 -5.60 -16.74
CA HIS A 135 -13.16 -6.13 -17.70
C HIS A 135 -12.46 -7.09 -18.65
N HIS A 136 -13.01 -8.29 -18.77
CA HIS A 136 -12.43 -9.28 -19.66
C HIS A 136 -12.50 -8.90 -21.12
N ALA A 137 -13.42 -8.04 -21.48
CA ALA A 137 -13.46 -7.50 -22.83
C ALA A 137 -12.11 -6.89 -23.23
N ALA A 138 -11.41 -6.32 -22.27
CA ALA A 138 -10.09 -5.76 -22.50
C ALA A 138 -9.03 -6.83 -22.68
N THR A 139 -9.31 -8.05 -22.29
CA THR A 139 -8.36 -9.16 -22.36
C THR A 139 -8.65 -10.13 -23.47
N SER A 140 -9.78 -9.99 -24.08
CA SER A 140 -10.18 -10.85 -25.19
C SER A 140 -9.39 -10.54 -26.44
#